data_26bca797e15b767a21ecde4760f25208
#
_entry.id   26bca797e15b767a21ecde4760f25208
#
_cell.length_a   1.000
_cell.length_b   1.000
_cell.length_c   1.000
_cell.angle_alpha   90.00
_cell.angle_beta   90.00
_cell.angle_gamma   90.00
#
_symmetry.space_group_name_H-M   'P 1'
#
loop_
_entity.id
_entity.type
_entity.pdbx_description
1 polymer ?
#
loop_
_entity_poly.entity_id
_entity_poly.type
_entity_poly.pdbx_seq_one_letter_code
_entity_poly.pdbx_strand_id
1 'polypeptide(L)'
;MGANDVPEPFAGDLFMSLASQGRLVIDAVRADEMIADLDRTLDLINTRLRLVQIWRQLPEAAVDQLPAELTQPVVDAVFVDQLAPGQLERAAHELPKYIQALQVARRLGPGE
;
A
#
# COMPACT_ATOMS: atom_id res chain seq x y z
N MET A 1 -3.08 27.12 -9.25
CA MET A 1 -3.15 26.23 -8.09
C MET A 1 -4.39 25.37 -8.08
N GLY A 2 -5.52 25.88 -8.32
CA GLY A 2 -6.80 25.17 -8.26
C GLY A 2 -6.77 23.66 -8.19
N ALA A 3 -6.43 23.02 -9.28
CA ALA A 3 -6.44 21.56 -9.33
C ALA A 3 -5.44 20.90 -8.35
N ASN A 4 -4.44 21.66 -7.91
CA ASN A 4 -3.40 21.14 -7.03
C ASN A 4 -3.76 21.25 -5.56
N ASP A 5 -4.88 21.88 -5.26
CA ASP A 5 -5.31 22.07 -3.88
C ASP A 5 -5.95 20.81 -3.30
N VAL A 6 -6.23 19.82 -4.12
CA VAL A 6 -6.78 18.55 -3.65
C VAL A 6 -5.66 17.80 -2.93
N PRO A 7 -5.83 17.47 -1.63
CA PRO A 7 -4.79 16.76 -0.90
C PRO A 7 -4.51 15.40 -1.52
N GLU A 8 -3.24 15.08 -1.64
CA GLU A 8 -2.85 13.73 -2.05
C GLU A 8 -3.10 12.77 -0.88
N PRO A 9 -3.69 11.60 -1.13
CA PRO A 9 -3.88 10.62 -0.06
C PRO A 9 -2.58 10.00 0.42
N PHE A 10 -1.53 10.12 -0.38
CA PHE A 10 -0.22 9.56 -0.06
C PHE A 10 0.84 10.63 -0.16
N ALA A 11 1.80 10.57 0.73
CA ALA A 11 2.90 11.53 0.80
C ALA A 11 4.25 10.83 0.88
N GLY A 12 4.41 9.72 0.15
CA GLY A 12 5.61 8.91 0.20
C GLY A 12 6.87 9.68 -0.16
N ASP A 13 6.80 10.51 -1.20
CA ASP A 13 7.95 11.30 -1.64
C ASP A 13 8.34 12.34 -0.58
N LEU A 14 7.36 12.96 0.07
CA LEU A 14 7.62 13.91 1.14
C LEU A 14 8.30 13.22 2.32
N PHE A 15 7.78 12.07 2.75
CA PHE A 15 8.39 11.31 3.85
C PHE A 15 9.82 10.91 3.51
N MET A 16 10.05 10.45 2.29
CA MET A 16 11.38 10.06 1.86
C MET A 16 12.34 11.25 1.88
N SER A 17 11.88 12.40 1.42
CA SER A 17 12.67 13.63 1.42
C SER A 17 13.02 14.05 2.85
N LEU A 18 12.05 14.04 3.75
CA LEU A 18 12.27 14.41 5.14
C LEU A 18 13.26 13.46 5.83
N ALA A 19 13.13 12.17 5.56
CA ALA A 19 14.03 11.16 6.13
C ALA A 19 15.45 11.36 5.61
N SER A 20 15.59 11.60 4.31
CA SER A 20 16.91 11.79 3.68
C SER A 20 17.61 13.04 4.19
N GLN A 21 16.84 14.07 4.55
CA GLN A 21 17.37 15.31 5.10
C GLN A 21 17.63 15.25 6.61
N GLY A 22 17.35 14.12 7.23
CA GLY A 22 17.50 13.97 8.67
C GLY A 22 16.43 14.70 9.49
N ARG A 23 15.37 15.17 8.83
CA ARG A 23 14.28 15.89 9.51
C ARG A 23 13.21 14.96 10.06
N LEU A 24 13.19 13.72 9.60
CA LEU A 24 12.33 12.67 10.14
C LEU A 24 13.26 11.64 10.79
N VAL A 25 13.14 11.48 12.08
CA VAL A 25 13.94 10.54 12.86
C VAL A 25 13.01 9.77 13.77
N ILE A 26 13.09 8.45 13.71
CA ILE A 26 12.18 7.57 14.45
C ILE A 26 13.02 6.52 15.16
N ASP A 27 12.66 6.25 16.43
CA ASP A 27 13.26 5.19 17.22
C ASP A 27 13.21 3.86 16.46
N ALA A 28 14.32 3.09 16.55
CA ALA A 28 14.46 1.85 15.78
C ALA A 28 13.34 0.85 16.05
N VAL A 29 12.96 0.66 17.31
CA VAL A 29 11.92 -0.30 17.67
C VAL A 29 10.59 0.11 17.03
N ARG A 30 10.23 1.39 17.16
CA ARG A 30 8.99 1.89 16.58
C ARG A 30 9.03 1.85 15.05
N ALA A 31 10.16 2.21 14.46
CA ALA A 31 10.30 2.15 13.00
C ALA A 31 10.12 0.72 12.50
N ASP A 32 10.72 -0.24 13.19
CA ASP A 32 10.61 -1.66 12.80
C ASP A 32 9.17 -2.15 12.91
N GLU A 33 8.45 -1.74 13.95
CA GLU A 33 7.04 -2.09 14.10
C GLU A 33 6.20 -1.50 12.97
N MET A 34 6.43 -0.24 12.64
CA MET A 34 5.71 0.44 11.55
C MET A 34 6.02 -0.20 10.20
N ILE A 35 7.29 -0.54 9.96
CA ILE A 35 7.69 -1.21 8.73
C ILE A 35 6.99 -2.57 8.62
N ALA A 36 6.95 -3.35 9.70
CA ALA A 36 6.28 -4.64 9.68
C ALA A 36 4.78 -4.50 9.37
N ASP A 37 4.13 -3.49 9.96
CA ASP A 37 2.71 -3.24 9.69
C ASP A 37 2.48 -2.86 8.24
N LEU A 38 3.34 -2.01 7.69
CA LEU A 38 3.24 -1.58 6.29
C LEU A 38 3.51 -2.75 5.34
N ASP A 39 4.48 -3.62 5.67
CA ASP A 39 4.74 -4.81 4.86
C ASP A 39 3.52 -5.72 4.80
N ARG A 40 2.85 -5.94 5.94
CA ARG A 40 1.64 -6.76 5.98
C ARG A 40 0.53 -6.13 5.15
N THR A 41 0.37 -4.82 5.26
CA THR A 41 -0.63 -4.08 4.49
C THR A 41 -0.33 -4.16 2.99
N LEU A 42 0.93 -4.03 2.62
CA LEU A 42 1.34 -4.12 1.23
C LEU A 42 1.07 -5.50 0.66
N ASP A 43 1.36 -6.56 1.43
CA ASP A 43 1.06 -7.92 1.02
C ASP A 43 -0.44 -8.12 0.78
N LEU A 44 -1.27 -7.57 1.67
CA LEU A 44 -2.72 -7.65 1.52
C LEU A 44 -3.18 -6.90 0.26
N ILE A 45 -2.63 -5.72 0.01
CA ILE A 45 -2.96 -4.93 -1.17
C ILE A 45 -2.57 -5.67 -2.44
N ASN A 46 -1.37 -6.24 -2.46
CA ASN A 46 -0.90 -6.98 -3.63
C ASN A 46 -1.76 -8.22 -3.88
N THR A 47 -2.22 -8.89 -2.83
CA THR A 47 -3.14 -10.01 -2.96
C THR A 47 -4.46 -9.56 -3.57
N ARG A 48 -5.01 -8.45 -3.10
CA ARG A 48 -6.26 -7.92 -3.65
C ARG A 48 -6.11 -7.50 -5.10
N LEU A 49 -4.98 -6.89 -5.46
CA LEU A 49 -4.72 -6.53 -6.85
C LEU A 49 -4.70 -7.76 -7.75
N ARG A 50 -4.06 -8.85 -7.30
CA ARG A 50 -4.06 -10.09 -8.07
C ARG A 50 -5.48 -10.64 -8.26
N LEU A 51 -6.30 -10.56 -7.22
CA LEU A 51 -7.69 -11.03 -7.30
C LEU A 51 -8.49 -10.19 -8.30
N VAL A 52 -8.29 -8.88 -8.32
CA VAL A 52 -8.94 -8.00 -9.29
C VAL A 52 -8.48 -8.34 -10.70
N GLN A 53 -7.19 -8.61 -10.90
CA GLN A 53 -6.66 -8.99 -12.20
C GLN A 53 -7.24 -10.31 -12.69
N ILE A 54 -7.37 -11.29 -11.79
CA ILE A 54 -8.00 -12.56 -12.12
C ILE A 54 -9.43 -12.33 -12.60
N TRP A 55 -10.18 -11.49 -11.87
CA TRP A 55 -11.56 -11.16 -12.24
C TRP A 55 -11.62 -10.55 -13.64
N ARG A 56 -10.74 -9.59 -13.92
CA ARG A 56 -10.75 -8.89 -15.22
C ARG A 56 -10.38 -9.79 -16.38
N GLN A 57 -9.63 -10.84 -16.13
CA GLN A 57 -9.19 -11.78 -17.17
C GLN A 57 -10.12 -12.96 -17.36
N LEU A 58 -11.08 -13.16 -16.45
CA LEU A 58 -12.01 -14.26 -16.55
C LEU A 58 -13.04 -14.01 -17.66
N PRO A 59 -13.26 -14.98 -18.57
CA PRO A 59 -14.41 -14.93 -19.46
C PRO A 59 -15.70 -14.94 -18.63
N GLU A 60 -16.73 -14.27 -19.10
CA GLU A 60 -18.02 -14.29 -18.41
C GLU A 60 -18.50 -15.69 -18.06
N ALA A 61 -18.31 -16.62 -18.98
CA ALA A 61 -18.76 -18.00 -18.79
C ALA A 61 -17.96 -18.74 -17.73
N ALA A 62 -16.79 -18.24 -17.34
CA ALA A 62 -15.93 -18.91 -16.37
C ALA A 62 -16.13 -18.41 -14.95
N VAL A 63 -16.92 -17.38 -14.74
CA VAL A 63 -17.14 -16.80 -13.40
C VAL A 63 -17.70 -17.85 -12.45
N ASP A 64 -18.62 -18.69 -12.93
CA ASP A 64 -19.23 -19.73 -12.12
C ASP A 64 -18.27 -20.87 -11.78
N GLN A 65 -17.11 -20.89 -12.41
CA GLN A 65 -16.10 -21.94 -12.21
C GLN A 65 -15.03 -21.55 -11.20
N LEU A 66 -15.15 -20.38 -10.60
CA LEU A 66 -14.22 -19.98 -9.54
C LEU A 66 -14.32 -20.93 -8.35
N PRO A 67 -13.18 -21.37 -7.79
CA PRO A 67 -13.22 -22.12 -6.55
C PRO A 67 -13.97 -21.35 -5.47
N ALA A 68 -14.73 -22.06 -4.65
CA ALA A 68 -15.57 -21.43 -3.64
C ALA A 68 -14.75 -20.55 -2.68
N GLU A 69 -13.55 -20.97 -2.33
CA GLU A 69 -12.70 -20.23 -1.43
C GLU A 69 -12.19 -18.92 -2.02
N LEU A 70 -12.24 -18.77 -3.35
CA LEU A 70 -11.82 -17.53 -4.02
C LEU A 70 -12.97 -16.59 -4.33
N THR A 71 -14.20 -17.07 -4.30
CA THR A 71 -15.37 -16.28 -4.71
C THR A 71 -15.52 -15.02 -3.87
N GLN A 72 -15.56 -15.17 -2.55
CA GLN A 72 -15.75 -14.02 -1.67
C GLN A 72 -14.56 -13.05 -1.69
N PRO A 73 -13.31 -13.55 -1.62
CA PRO A 73 -12.17 -12.63 -1.71
C PRO A 73 -12.13 -11.85 -3.03
N VAL A 74 -12.49 -12.48 -4.15
CA VAL A 74 -12.52 -11.79 -5.45
C VAL A 74 -13.61 -10.72 -5.44
N VAL A 75 -14.82 -11.07 -4.98
CA VAL A 75 -15.92 -10.12 -4.93
C VAL A 75 -15.57 -8.92 -4.06
N ASP A 76 -14.97 -9.17 -2.89
CA ASP A 76 -14.58 -8.10 -1.98
C ASP A 76 -13.53 -7.20 -2.61
N ALA A 77 -12.54 -7.77 -3.28
CA ALA A 77 -11.48 -7.00 -3.92
C ALA A 77 -12.01 -6.14 -5.05
N VAL A 78 -12.88 -6.71 -5.88
CA VAL A 78 -13.50 -5.98 -6.99
C VAL A 78 -14.36 -4.85 -6.47
N PHE A 79 -15.12 -5.09 -5.40
CA PHE A 79 -15.97 -4.08 -4.79
C PHE A 79 -15.15 -2.89 -4.29
N VAL A 80 -14.05 -3.18 -3.60
CA VAL A 80 -13.14 -2.12 -3.13
C VAL A 80 -12.58 -1.33 -4.31
N ASP A 81 -12.16 -2.01 -5.37
CA ASP A 81 -11.64 -1.35 -6.56
C ASP A 81 -12.69 -0.45 -7.21
N GLN A 82 -13.94 -0.90 -7.25
CA GLN A 82 -15.02 -0.10 -7.83
C GLN A 82 -15.36 1.12 -6.99
N LEU A 83 -15.28 1.01 -5.66
CA LEU A 83 -15.54 2.14 -4.78
C LEU A 83 -14.45 3.19 -4.84
N ALA A 84 -13.22 2.78 -5.05
CA ALA A 84 -12.08 3.68 -5.10
C ALA A 84 -11.14 3.25 -6.22
N PRO A 85 -11.50 3.52 -7.49
CA PRO A 85 -10.70 3.05 -8.63
C PRO A 85 -9.25 3.53 -8.56
N GLY A 86 -8.32 2.62 -8.77
CA GLY A 86 -6.90 2.93 -8.76
C GLY A 86 -6.29 3.08 -7.38
N GLN A 87 -7.07 3.04 -6.32
CA GLN A 87 -6.56 3.24 -4.96
C GLN A 87 -5.62 2.11 -4.53
N LEU A 88 -5.96 0.87 -4.86
CA LEU A 88 -5.09 -0.27 -4.54
C LEU A 88 -3.75 -0.16 -5.27
N GLU A 89 -3.78 0.19 -6.54
CA GLU A 89 -2.57 0.34 -7.34
C GLU A 89 -1.69 1.47 -6.80
N ARG A 90 -2.33 2.58 -6.44
CA ARG A 90 -1.62 3.72 -5.88
C ARG A 90 -0.99 3.36 -4.53
N ALA A 91 -1.72 2.66 -3.67
CA ALA A 91 -1.19 2.21 -2.40
C ALA A 91 -0.01 1.26 -2.59
N ALA A 92 -0.12 0.33 -3.53
CA ALA A 92 0.97 -0.60 -3.83
C ALA A 92 2.23 0.13 -4.32
N HIS A 93 2.06 1.27 -4.97
CA HIS A 93 3.17 2.09 -5.43
C HIS A 93 3.76 2.95 -4.30
N GLU A 94 2.90 3.48 -3.43
CA GLU A 94 3.32 4.44 -2.41
C GLU A 94 3.82 3.80 -1.12
N LEU A 95 3.26 2.67 -0.69
CA LEU A 95 3.67 2.05 0.56
C LEU A 95 5.16 1.71 0.61
N PRO A 96 5.78 1.22 -0.47
CA PRO A 96 7.24 0.99 -0.44
C PRO A 96 8.04 2.25 -0.14
N LYS A 97 7.55 3.43 -0.56
CA LYS A 97 8.22 4.68 -0.26
C LYS A 97 8.18 5.00 1.23
N TYR A 98 7.06 4.75 1.89
CA TYR A 98 6.95 4.93 3.33
C TYR A 98 7.88 3.97 4.07
N ILE A 99 7.93 2.72 3.65
CA ILE A 99 8.81 1.72 4.24
C ILE A 99 10.27 2.17 4.12
N GLN A 100 10.66 2.62 2.93
CA GLN A 100 12.02 3.09 2.70
C GLN A 100 12.32 4.33 3.54
N ALA A 101 11.37 5.25 3.65
CA ALA A 101 11.55 6.44 4.46
C ALA A 101 11.76 6.07 5.94
N LEU A 102 11.01 5.09 6.43
CA LEU A 102 11.19 4.62 7.81
C LEU A 102 12.55 3.96 8.02
N GLN A 103 13.04 3.22 7.01
CA GLN A 103 14.36 2.63 7.08
C GLN A 103 15.44 3.70 7.17
N VAL A 104 15.30 4.78 6.40
CA VAL A 104 16.23 5.90 6.44
C VAL A 104 16.11 6.68 7.75
N ALA A 105 14.89 6.85 8.24
CA ALA A 105 14.63 7.61 9.48
C ALA A 105 14.99 6.82 10.75
N ARG A 106 15.18 5.53 10.64
CA ARG A 106 15.43 4.64 11.76
C ARG A 106 16.71 5.01 12.48
N ARG A 107 16.63 5.12 13.81
CA ARG A 107 17.79 5.40 14.67
C ARG A 107 17.82 4.37 15.80
N LEU A 108 19.00 3.94 16.13
CA LEU A 108 19.18 2.90 17.16
C LEU A 108 19.03 3.42 18.59
N GLY A 109 18.76 4.69 18.77
CA GLY A 109 18.54 5.24 20.08
C GLY A 109 19.66 6.19 20.51
N PRO A 110 19.71 6.54 21.81
CA PRO A 110 20.72 7.50 22.29
C PRO A 110 22.12 7.00 21.99
N GLY A 111 22.95 7.88 21.45
CA GLY A 111 24.31 7.52 21.10
C GLY A 111 24.54 7.19 19.65
N GLU A 112 23.51 7.17 18.87
CA GLU A 112 23.60 6.95 17.42
C GLU A 112 23.98 8.20 16.68
#